data_81e349999bafa764fde6c6981ed16158
#
_entry.id   81e349999bafa764fde6c6981ed16158
#
_cell.length_a   1.000
_cell.length_b   1.000
_cell.length_c   1.000
_cell.angle_alpha   90.00
_cell.angle_beta   90.00
_cell.angle_gamma   90.00
#
_symmetry.space_group_name_H-M   'P 1'
#
loop_
_entity.id
_entity.type
_entity.pdbx_description
1 polymer ?
#
loop_
_entity_poly.entity_id
_entity_poly.type
_entity_poly.pdbx_seq_one_letter_code
_entity_poly.pdbx_strand_id
1 'polypeptide(L)'
;ALTAGIAAFRAGQAPHILQVFEVGTATMMAAKGAVKPVQALMKEQGVAFDPARYIPAVAGYYTASNGQMLSFPFNSSTTVFYYNKDAFKKAGLDETKPPKTWPEVEAAAQKLKAAGGKCPLTTTWMTWVQLESFSTWHNTLFATQNNGFGGTSARLVFNSPLHVRHIENLANMAKQGLFQYRGRGNLGDAPFYSGECAMATASSSTYASIKKNAKFEFGIAPLPYYPDVPGTPQNTVIGGASLWVMSGKKAPDYK
;
A
#
# COMPACT_ATOMS: atom_id res chain seq x y z
N ALA A 1 1.68 16.55 3.11
CA ALA A 1 3.08 16.79 3.49
C ALA A 1 3.94 17.10 2.25
N LEU A 2 4.01 16.22 1.22
CA LEU A 2 4.89 16.38 0.06
C LEU A 2 4.68 17.71 -0.69
N THR A 3 3.44 18.05 -1.07
CA THR A 3 3.14 19.32 -1.77
C THR A 3 3.56 20.55 -0.98
N ALA A 4 3.29 20.58 0.32
CA ALA A 4 3.72 21.66 1.20
C ALA A 4 5.26 21.71 1.35
N GLY A 5 5.93 20.55 1.41
CA GLY A 5 7.38 20.45 1.44
C GLY A 5 8.04 20.99 0.17
N ILE A 6 7.48 20.71 -1.00
CA ILE A 6 7.94 21.23 -2.29
C ILE A 6 7.78 22.77 -2.34
N ALA A 7 6.62 23.28 -1.91
CA ALA A 7 6.38 24.73 -1.86
C ALA A 7 7.35 25.42 -0.90
N ALA A 8 7.58 24.88 0.29
CA ALA A 8 8.53 25.41 1.25
C ALA A 8 9.97 25.37 0.71
N PHE A 9 10.38 24.31 0.03
CA PHE A 9 11.69 24.23 -0.61
C PHE A 9 11.90 25.34 -1.64
N ARG A 10 10.91 25.53 -2.51
CA ARG A 10 10.94 26.60 -3.55
C ARG A 10 11.01 28.00 -2.94
N ALA A 11 10.40 28.20 -1.77
CA ALA A 11 10.45 29.45 -1.02
C ALA A 11 11.72 29.62 -0.17
N GLY A 12 12.68 28.70 -0.23
CA GLY A 12 13.89 28.74 0.62
C GLY A 12 13.63 28.41 2.11
N GLN A 13 12.45 27.88 2.43
CA GLN A 13 11.99 27.59 3.79
C GLN A 13 11.77 26.09 4.01
N ALA A 14 12.49 25.23 3.30
CA ALA A 14 12.37 23.79 3.45
C ALA A 14 12.58 23.35 4.91
N PRO A 15 11.84 22.34 5.41
CA PRO A 15 12.16 21.70 6.68
C PRO A 15 13.54 21.02 6.62
N HIS A 16 14.14 20.67 7.74
CA HIS A 16 15.37 19.89 7.76
C HIS A 16 15.14 18.45 7.31
N ILE A 17 14.03 17.87 7.77
CA ILE A 17 13.59 16.52 7.44
C ILE A 17 12.15 16.58 6.93
N LEU A 18 11.88 15.87 5.85
CA LEU A 18 10.55 15.73 5.29
C LEU A 18 10.15 14.25 5.29
N GLN A 19 9.04 13.93 5.95
CA GLN A 19 8.43 12.61 5.82
C GLN A 19 7.64 12.53 4.52
N VAL A 20 7.94 11.53 3.71
CA VAL A 20 7.27 11.30 2.43
C VAL A 20 6.79 9.87 2.36
N PHE A 21 5.51 9.67 2.01
CA PHE A 21 4.98 8.35 1.70
C PHE A 21 5.66 7.77 0.45
N GLU A 22 5.70 6.45 0.34
CA GLU A 22 6.35 5.72 -0.76
C GLU A 22 5.93 6.20 -2.14
N VAL A 23 4.65 6.57 -2.34
CA VAL A 23 4.13 7.12 -3.60
C VAL A 23 4.81 8.44 -4.02
N GLY A 24 5.47 9.13 -3.10
CA GLY A 24 6.23 10.35 -3.37
C GLY A 24 7.71 10.11 -3.68
N THR A 25 8.19 8.87 -3.59
CA THR A 25 9.62 8.54 -3.73
C THR A 25 10.19 8.96 -5.08
N ALA A 26 9.50 8.66 -6.19
CA ALA A 26 9.96 9.05 -7.52
C ALA A 26 10.05 10.58 -7.67
N THR A 27 9.11 11.33 -7.09
CA THR A 27 9.14 12.80 -7.05
C THR A 27 10.37 13.32 -6.30
N MET A 28 10.69 12.72 -5.15
CA MET A 28 11.87 13.10 -4.37
C MET A 28 13.18 12.72 -5.10
N MET A 29 13.23 11.57 -5.74
CA MET A 29 14.38 11.14 -6.56
C MET A 29 14.62 12.07 -7.77
N ALA A 30 13.55 12.58 -8.38
CA ALA A 30 13.61 13.53 -9.49
C ALA A 30 13.97 14.95 -9.05
N ALA A 31 13.84 15.29 -7.77
CA ALA A 31 14.12 16.63 -7.21
C ALA A 31 15.63 16.86 -7.03
N LYS A 32 16.35 16.94 -8.14
CA LYS A 32 17.81 17.13 -8.16
C LYS A 32 18.22 18.34 -7.33
N GLY A 33 19.22 18.15 -6.46
CA GLY A 33 19.75 19.20 -5.59
C GLY A 33 18.89 19.54 -4.37
N ALA A 34 17.68 19.00 -4.24
CA ALA A 34 16.80 19.26 -3.09
C ALA A 34 17.00 18.28 -1.92
N VAL A 35 17.61 17.13 -2.19
CA VAL A 35 17.80 16.05 -1.22
C VAL A 35 19.28 15.88 -0.88
N LYS A 36 19.60 15.80 0.40
CA LYS A 36 20.88 15.33 0.90
C LYS A 36 20.77 13.80 1.10
N PRO A 37 21.44 12.98 0.28
CA PRO A 37 21.36 11.52 0.43
C PRO A 37 21.79 11.08 1.82
N VAL A 38 20.96 10.31 2.49
CA VAL A 38 21.19 9.90 3.87
C VAL A 38 22.48 9.11 4.05
N GLN A 39 22.80 8.24 3.10
CA GLN A 39 24.06 7.45 3.15
C GLN A 39 25.29 8.36 3.04
N ALA A 40 25.23 9.39 2.22
CA ALA A 40 26.32 10.39 2.14
C ALA A 40 26.43 11.22 3.42
N LEU A 41 25.30 11.66 3.95
CA LEU A 41 25.26 12.41 5.20
C LEU A 41 25.86 11.62 6.37
N MET A 42 25.46 10.36 6.54
CA MET A 42 25.99 9.52 7.63
C MET A 42 27.50 9.32 7.51
N LYS A 43 27.99 9.11 6.28
CA LYS A 43 29.43 9.02 6.02
C LYS A 43 30.16 10.32 6.37
N GLU A 44 29.62 11.48 5.98
CA GLU A 44 30.21 12.80 6.28
C GLU A 44 30.26 13.08 7.78
N GLN A 45 29.27 12.60 8.54
CA GLN A 45 29.20 12.77 9.98
C GLN A 45 29.96 11.67 10.77
N GLY A 46 30.62 10.73 10.09
CA GLY A 46 31.33 9.63 10.74
C GLY A 46 30.41 8.63 11.46
N VAL A 47 29.12 8.62 11.13
CA VAL A 47 28.15 7.72 11.73
C VAL A 47 28.06 6.43 10.92
N ALA A 48 28.21 5.29 11.59
CA ALA A 48 28.06 3.98 10.95
C ALA A 48 26.65 3.80 10.38
N PHE A 49 26.54 3.54 9.11
CA PHE A 49 25.27 3.31 8.41
C PHE A 49 25.41 2.13 7.47
N ASP A 50 24.64 1.09 7.74
CA ASP A 50 24.62 -0.12 6.94
C ASP A 50 23.21 -0.36 6.36
N PRO A 51 23.00 -0.13 5.05
CA PRO A 51 21.72 -0.40 4.38
C PRO A 51 21.26 -1.87 4.47
N ALA A 52 22.19 -2.83 4.66
CA ALA A 52 21.85 -4.26 4.77
C ALA A 52 21.08 -4.61 6.06
N ARG A 53 21.03 -3.70 7.03
CA ARG A 53 20.20 -3.85 8.24
C ARG A 53 18.70 -3.66 7.99
N TYR A 54 18.33 -3.11 6.85
CA TYR A 54 16.93 -2.96 6.44
C TYR A 54 16.46 -4.16 5.62
N ILE A 55 15.15 -4.40 5.62
CA ILE A 55 14.54 -5.40 4.74
C ILE A 55 14.91 -5.05 3.29
N PRO A 56 15.44 -5.97 2.48
CA PRO A 56 15.98 -5.66 1.14
C PRO A 56 14.98 -4.95 0.22
N ALA A 57 13.70 -5.36 0.23
CA ALA A 57 12.66 -4.72 -0.56
C ALA A 57 12.41 -3.25 -0.15
N VAL A 58 12.55 -2.93 1.15
CA VAL A 58 12.41 -1.57 1.67
C VAL A 58 13.65 -0.74 1.34
N ALA A 59 14.84 -1.28 1.59
CA ALA A 59 16.09 -0.59 1.26
C ALA A 59 16.18 -0.27 -0.23
N GLY A 60 15.89 -1.25 -1.10
CA GLY A 60 15.93 -1.09 -2.54
C GLY A 60 14.97 -0.01 -3.05
N TYR A 61 13.79 0.11 -2.43
CA TYR A 61 12.79 1.11 -2.83
C TYR A 61 13.28 2.56 -2.65
N TYR A 62 14.11 2.82 -1.64
CA TYR A 62 14.64 4.15 -1.31
C TYR A 62 16.09 4.35 -1.77
N THR A 63 16.60 3.46 -2.61
CA THR A 63 17.96 3.48 -3.14
C THR A 63 17.94 3.90 -4.62
N ALA A 64 18.78 4.84 -4.99
CA ALA A 64 18.96 5.27 -6.38
C ALA A 64 19.66 4.19 -7.21
N SER A 65 19.57 4.30 -8.54
CA SER A 65 20.19 3.36 -9.49
C SER A 65 21.72 3.20 -9.35
N ASN A 66 22.38 4.17 -8.75
CA ASN A 66 23.82 4.13 -8.44
C ASN A 66 24.14 3.40 -7.12
N GLY A 67 23.15 2.78 -6.47
CA GLY A 67 23.31 2.06 -5.20
C GLY A 67 23.29 2.93 -3.94
N GLN A 68 23.11 4.24 -4.07
CA GLN A 68 23.09 5.17 -2.93
C GLN A 68 21.69 5.23 -2.32
N MET A 69 21.58 4.94 -1.00
CA MET A 69 20.34 5.14 -0.25
C MET A 69 20.09 6.64 -0.01
N LEU A 70 18.92 7.12 -0.42
CA LEU A 70 18.57 8.54 -0.43
C LEU A 70 17.82 9.01 0.82
N SER A 71 17.04 8.12 1.44
CA SER A 71 16.23 8.45 2.62
C SER A 71 16.24 7.32 3.64
N PHE A 72 15.93 7.65 4.90
CA PHE A 72 15.75 6.65 5.95
C PHE A 72 14.37 6.02 5.86
N PRO A 73 14.24 4.68 5.72
CA PRO A 73 12.98 3.99 5.95
C PRO A 73 12.45 4.31 7.36
N PHE A 74 11.22 4.79 7.45
CA PHE A 74 10.60 5.15 8.72
C PHE A 74 9.61 4.10 9.20
N ASN A 75 8.67 3.73 8.34
CA ASN A 75 7.75 2.63 8.54
C ASN A 75 7.45 1.94 7.22
N SER A 76 6.99 0.71 7.29
CA SER A 76 6.58 -0.04 6.11
C SER A 76 5.34 -0.86 6.41
N SER A 77 4.51 -1.02 5.41
CA SER A 77 3.31 -1.86 5.43
C SER A 77 3.19 -2.63 4.13
N THR A 78 2.24 -3.53 4.08
CA THR A 78 1.83 -4.23 2.87
C THR A 78 0.33 -4.35 2.83
N THR A 79 -0.24 -4.70 1.70
CA THR A 79 -1.67 -4.95 1.55
C THR A 79 -2.00 -6.36 2.02
N VAL A 80 -3.10 -6.47 2.77
CA VAL A 80 -3.61 -7.74 3.30
C VAL A 80 -5.13 -7.81 3.20
N PHE A 81 -5.66 -9.00 3.39
CA PHE A 81 -7.09 -9.27 3.48
C PHE A 81 -7.47 -9.55 4.93
N TYR A 82 -8.39 -8.76 5.48
CA TYR A 82 -8.99 -8.95 6.79
C TYR A 82 -10.38 -9.54 6.67
N TYR A 83 -10.77 -10.40 7.61
CA TYR A 83 -12.12 -10.96 7.66
C TYR A 83 -12.59 -11.16 9.10
N ASN A 84 -13.88 -10.95 9.32
CA ASN A 84 -14.58 -11.13 10.58
C ASN A 84 -14.98 -12.61 10.72
N LYS A 85 -14.32 -13.33 11.64
CA LYS A 85 -14.54 -14.77 11.87
C LYS A 85 -15.95 -15.05 12.40
N ASP A 86 -16.48 -14.18 13.25
CA ASP A 86 -17.83 -14.34 13.81
C ASP A 86 -18.91 -14.16 12.73
N ALA A 87 -18.71 -13.20 11.82
CA ALA A 87 -19.58 -13.03 10.66
C ALA A 87 -19.50 -14.23 9.71
N PHE A 88 -18.31 -14.82 9.52
CA PHE A 88 -18.13 -16.05 8.73
C PHE A 88 -18.91 -17.20 9.32
N LYS A 89 -18.75 -17.49 10.62
CA LYS A 89 -19.53 -18.52 11.33
C LYS A 89 -21.02 -18.32 11.15
N LYS A 90 -21.51 -17.10 11.37
CA LYS A 90 -22.92 -16.78 11.21
C LYS A 90 -23.44 -17.01 9.79
N ALA A 91 -22.59 -16.84 8.78
CA ALA A 91 -22.91 -17.07 7.36
C ALA A 91 -22.70 -18.52 6.91
N GLY A 92 -22.34 -19.44 7.81
CA GLY A 92 -22.03 -20.83 7.47
C GLY A 92 -20.74 -20.99 6.65
N LEU A 93 -19.79 -20.05 6.82
CA LEU A 93 -18.46 -20.11 6.25
C LEU A 93 -17.47 -20.66 7.29
N ASP A 94 -16.43 -21.37 6.82
CA ASP A 94 -15.33 -21.84 7.68
C ASP A 94 -14.43 -20.66 8.04
N GLU A 95 -14.44 -20.26 9.31
CA GLU A 95 -13.67 -19.15 9.82
C GLU A 95 -12.15 -19.40 9.87
N THR A 96 -11.71 -20.63 9.61
CA THR A 96 -10.29 -20.99 9.53
C THR A 96 -9.77 -20.99 8.09
N LYS A 97 -10.65 -20.88 7.11
CA LYS A 97 -10.34 -20.93 5.68
C LYS A 97 -10.80 -19.65 4.97
N PRO A 98 -10.03 -18.56 5.07
CA PRO A 98 -10.35 -17.34 4.33
C PRO A 98 -10.33 -17.58 2.82
N PRO A 99 -11.14 -16.84 2.05
CA PRO A 99 -11.12 -16.91 0.60
C PRO A 99 -9.75 -16.47 0.06
N LYS A 100 -9.22 -17.21 -0.90
CA LYS A 100 -7.92 -16.96 -1.52
C LYS A 100 -8.02 -16.34 -2.91
N THR A 101 -9.14 -16.54 -3.58
CA THR A 101 -9.36 -16.08 -4.95
C THR A 101 -10.53 -15.11 -5.02
N TRP A 102 -10.56 -14.25 -6.04
CA TRP A 102 -11.66 -13.32 -6.24
C TRP A 102 -13.02 -14.02 -6.41
N PRO A 103 -13.14 -15.15 -7.13
CA PRO A 103 -14.39 -15.94 -7.14
C PRO A 103 -14.81 -16.43 -5.74
N GLU A 104 -13.87 -16.87 -4.90
CA GLU A 104 -14.18 -17.28 -3.52
C GLU A 104 -14.61 -16.09 -2.66
N VAL A 105 -13.99 -14.90 -2.85
CA VAL A 105 -14.42 -13.66 -2.17
C VAL A 105 -15.85 -13.30 -2.54
N GLU A 106 -16.21 -13.37 -3.83
CA GLU A 106 -17.57 -13.10 -4.28
C GLU A 106 -18.57 -14.09 -3.66
N ALA A 107 -18.26 -15.40 -3.70
CA ALA A 107 -19.09 -16.43 -3.10
C ALA A 107 -19.27 -16.24 -1.58
N ALA A 108 -18.20 -15.87 -0.87
CA ALA A 108 -18.25 -15.54 0.55
C ALA A 108 -19.11 -14.29 0.80
N ALA A 109 -18.96 -13.25 -0.02
CA ALA A 109 -19.74 -12.02 0.07
C ALA A 109 -21.24 -12.28 -0.13
N GLN A 110 -21.62 -13.16 -1.05
CA GLN A 110 -23.02 -13.57 -1.26
C GLN A 110 -23.60 -14.23 -0.01
N LYS A 111 -22.87 -15.17 0.60
CA LYS A 111 -23.30 -15.85 1.83
C LYS A 111 -23.41 -14.87 3.02
N LEU A 112 -22.44 -13.97 3.18
CA LEU A 112 -22.46 -12.93 4.20
C LEU A 112 -23.67 -12.00 4.03
N LYS A 113 -23.99 -11.61 2.80
CA LYS A 113 -25.18 -10.82 2.50
C LYS A 113 -26.47 -11.58 2.82
N ALA A 114 -26.57 -12.85 2.41
CA ALA A 114 -27.72 -13.70 2.71
C ALA A 114 -27.95 -13.90 4.21
N ALA A 115 -26.88 -13.91 5.02
CA ALA A 115 -26.93 -13.94 6.48
C ALA A 115 -27.31 -12.59 7.14
N GLY A 116 -27.66 -11.58 6.35
CA GLY A 116 -28.06 -10.25 6.81
C GLY A 116 -26.93 -9.23 6.94
N GLY A 117 -25.73 -9.55 6.44
CA GLY A 117 -24.61 -8.61 6.39
C GLY A 117 -24.86 -7.44 5.44
N LYS A 118 -24.75 -6.22 5.95
CA LYS A 118 -25.01 -5.00 5.17
C LYS A 118 -23.85 -4.59 4.28
N CYS A 119 -22.62 -4.94 4.66
CA CYS A 119 -21.38 -4.64 3.94
C CYS A 119 -20.51 -5.91 3.94
N PRO A 120 -20.65 -6.80 2.95
CA PRO A 120 -19.83 -8.01 2.87
C PRO A 120 -18.34 -7.71 2.67
N LEU A 121 -18.00 -6.78 1.78
CA LEU A 121 -16.62 -6.40 1.46
C LEU A 121 -16.47 -4.89 1.35
N THR A 122 -15.34 -4.38 1.85
CA THR A 122 -14.86 -3.01 1.61
C THR A 122 -13.38 -3.03 1.22
N THR A 123 -12.86 -1.86 0.85
CA THR A 123 -11.44 -1.63 0.59
C THR A 123 -11.00 -0.29 1.16
N THR A 124 -9.73 -0.18 1.49
CA THR A 124 -9.06 1.09 1.80
C THR A 124 -7.99 1.38 0.77
N TRP A 125 -7.52 2.63 0.68
CA TRP A 125 -6.43 3.00 -0.22
C TRP A 125 -6.60 2.41 -1.63
N MET A 126 -7.76 2.61 -2.25
CA MET A 126 -8.25 1.94 -3.45
C MET A 126 -7.19 1.78 -4.55
N THR A 127 -6.47 2.85 -4.90
CA THR A 127 -5.44 2.80 -5.95
C THR A 127 -4.27 1.91 -5.56
N TRP A 128 -3.78 2.04 -4.33
CA TRP A 128 -2.67 1.24 -3.83
C TRP A 128 -3.03 -0.25 -3.69
N VAL A 129 -4.23 -0.56 -3.18
CA VAL A 129 -4.67 -1.95 -2.98
C VAL A 129 -5.13 -2.60 -4.28
N GLN A 130 -6.04 -1.93 -5.03
CA GLN A 130 -6.77 -2.53 -6.15
C GLN A 130 -6.13 -2.29 -7.53
N LEU A 131 -5.08 -1.47 -7.61
CA LEU A 131 -4.32 -1.26 -8.85
C LEU A 131 -2.84 -1.58 -8.67
N GLU A 132 -2.12 -0.91 -7.78
CA GLU A 132 -0.67 -1.07 -7.63
C GLU A 132 -0.31 -2.44 -7.07
N SER A 133 -0.84 -2.80 -5.89
CA SER A 133 -0.65 -4.14 -5.30
C SER A 133 -1.28 -5.25 -6.13
N PHE A 134 -2.44 -4.99 -6.73
CA PHE A 134 -3.07 -5.92 -7.67
C PHE A 134 -2.15 -6.22 -8.85
N SER A 135 -1.50 -5.19 -9.43
CA SER A 135 -0.58 -5.36 -10.56
C SER A 135 0.59 -6.27 -10.21
N THR A 136 1.25 -6.01 -9.09
CA THR A 136 2.40 -6.83 -8.66
C THR A 136 1.98 -8.22 -8.22
N TRP A 137 0.85 -8.35 -7.53
CA TRP A 137 0.29 -9.62 -7.09
C TRP A 137 -0.05 -10.56 -8.25
N HIS A 138 -0.41 -9.98 -9.41
CA HIS A 138 -0.72 -10.69 -10.65
C HIS A 138 0.41 -10.64 -11.69
N ASN A 139 1.62 -10.23 -11.31
CA ASN A 139 2.77 -10.11 -12.20
C ASN A 139 2.46 -9.35 -13.51
N THR A 140 1.69 -8.27 -13.39
CA THR A 140 1.35 -7.40 -14.53
C THR A 140 1.90 -5.99 -14.32
N LEU A 141 2.25 -5.32 -15.40
CA LEU A 141 2.85 -3.99 -15.32
C LEU A 141 1.81 -2.93 -14.95
N PHE A 142 2.17 -2.06 -14.02
CA PHE A 142 1.45 -0.83 -13.72
C PHE A 142 1.92 0.33 -14.61
N ALA A 143 3.25 0.38 -14.89
CA ALA A 143 3.86 1.33 -15.78
C ALA A 143 4.97 0.67 -16.61
N THR A 144 5.35 1.30 -17.74
CA THR A 144 6.50 0.91 -18.53
C THR A 144 7.82 1.24 -17.83
N GLN A 145 8.95 0.89 -18.42
CA GLN A 145 10.30 1.21 -17.91
C GLN A 145 10.48 0.78 -16.45
N ASN A 146 10.31 -0.54 -16.21
CA ASN A 146 10.46 -1.13 -14.89
C ASN A 146 9.55 -0.46 -13.84
N ASN A 147 8.26 -0.31 -14.17
CA ASN A 147 7.26 0.37 -13.35
C ASN A 147 7.64 1.82 -12.96
N GLY A 148 8.30 2.53 -13.87
CA GLY A 148 8.68 3.93 -13.69
C GLY A 148 10.10 4.15 -13.13
N PHE A 149 10.78 3.12 -12.66
CA PHE A 149 12.15 3.24 -12.14
C PHE A 149 13.23 3.40 -13.23
N GLY A 150 12.91 3.04 -14.48
CA GLY A 150 13.83 3.14 -15.61
C GLY A 150 13.95 4.54 -16.22
N GLY A 151 13.07 5.49 -15.86
CA GLY A 151 13.17 6.86 -16.35
C GLY A 151 11.84 7.63 -16.38
N THR A 152 11.95 8.93 -16.64
CA THR A 152 10.82 9.87 -16.61
C THR A 152 9.91 9.81 -17.84
N SER A 153 10.27 9.03 -18.87
CA SER A 153 9.42 8.75 -20.04
C SER A 153 8.51 7.52 -19.85
N ALA A 154 8.45 6.98 -18.64
CA ALA A 154 7.54 5.91 -18.29
C ALA A 154 6.08 6.32 -18.55
N ARG A 155 5.27 5.35 -19.02
CA ARG A 155 3.84 5.52 -19.28
C ARG A 155 3.06 4.55 -18.42
N LEU A 156 1.92 4.99 -17.91
CA LEU A 156 0.98 4.15 -17.17
C LEU A 156 0.32 3.14 -18.13
N VAL A 157 0.21 1.87 -17.71
CA VAL A 157 -0.36 0.77 -18.51
C VAL A 157 -1.38 -0.07 -17.71
N PHE A 158 -1.90 0.47 -16.62
CA PHE A 158 -2.88 -0.19 -15.75
C PHE A 158 -4.30 -0.28 -16.34
N ASN A 159 -4.45 -0.12 -17.64
CA ASN A 159 -5.69 -0.35 -18.39
C ASN A 159 -5.64 -1.65 -19.22
N SER A 160 -4.81 -2.61 -18.84
CA SER A 160 -4.76 -3.92 -19.48
C SER A 160 -6.09 -4.68 -19.29
N PRO A 161 -6.41 -5.70 -20.12
CA PRO A 161 -7.63 -6.50 -19.95
C PRO A 161 -7.82 -7.04 -18.53
N LEU A 162 -6.73 -7.41 -17.85
CA LEU A 162 -6.79 -7.90 -16.47
C LEU A 162 -7.20 -6.81 -15.48
N HIS A 163 -6.68 -5.59 -15.62
CA HIS A 163 -7.10 -4.45 -14.79
C HIS A 163 -8.56 -4.08 -15.02
N VAL A 164 -8.99 -4.02 -16.27
CA VAL A 164 -10.39 -3.75 -16.63
C VAL A 164 -11.31 -4.82 -16.02
N ARG A 165 -10.99 -6.10 -16.22
CA ARG A 165 -11.73 -7.23 -15.61
C ARG A 165 -11.87 -7.06 -14.10
N HIS A 166 -10.78 -6.65 -13.41
CA HIS A 166 -10.79 -6.50 -11.96
C HIS A 166 -11.69 -5.37 -11.49
N ILE A 167 -11.60 -4.21 -12.13
CA ILE A 167 -12.46 -3.06 -11.80
C ILE A 167 -13.92 -3.34 -12.14
N GLU A 168 -14.20 -4.02 -13.26
CA GLU A 168 -15.55 -4.48 -13.62
C GLU A 168 -16.10 -5.46 -12.57
N ASN A 169 -15.28 -6.40 -12.08
CA ASN A 169 -15.67 -7.30 -11.01
C ASN A 169 -16.09 -6.53 -9.75
N LEU A 170 -15.27 -5.59 -9.27
CA LEU A 170 -15.60 -4.75 -8.11
C LEU A 170 -16.87 -3.91 -8.36
N ALA A 171 -17.03 -3.35 -9.56
CA ALA A 171 -18.22 -2.58 -9.94
C ALA A 171 -19.49 -3.46 -9.95
N ASN A 172 -19.39 -4.69 -10.46
CA ASN A 172 -20.49 -5.64 -10.44
C ASN A 172 -20.84 -6.12 -9.03
N MET A 173 -19.85 -6.39 -8.21
CA MET A 173 -20.05 -6.67 -6.78
C MET A 173 -20.72 -5.49 -6.06
N ALA A 174 -20.36 -4.25 -6.41
CA ALA A 174 -20.99 -3.06 -5.83
C ALA A 174 -22.47 -2.95 -6.23
N LYS A 175 -22.80 -3.15 -7.51
CA LYS A 175 -24.19 -3.18 -7.99
C LYS A 175 -25.04 -4.25 -7.29
N GLN A 176 -24.41 -5.37 -6.94
CA GLN A 176 -25.05 -6.46 -6.21
C GLN A 176 -25.09 -6.20 -4.68
N GLY A 177 -24.53 -5.10 -4.17
CA GLY A 177 -24.42 -4.82 -2.74
C GLY A 177 -23.45 -5.74 -1.99
N LEU A 178 -22.50 -6.35 -2.69
CA LEU A 178 -21.46 -7.24 -2.14
C LEU A 178 -20.18 -6.48 -1.79
N PHE A 179 -19.94 -5.36 -2.44
CA PHE A 179 -18.79 -4.47 -2.22
C PHE A 179 -19.27 -3.04 -1.97
N GLN A 180 -18.61 -2.36 -1.03
CA GLN A 180 -18.91 -0.96 -0.72
C GLN A 180 -17.61 -0.15 -0.63
N TYR A 181 -17.43 0.79 -1.55
CA TYR A 181 -16.37 1.79 -1.45
C TYR A 181 -16.75 2.87 -0.45
N ARG A 182 -15.98 3.02 0.60
CA ARG A 182 -16.27 3.92 1.74
C ARG A 182 -15.50 5.24 1.69
N GLY A 183 -14.80 5.52 0.60
CA GLY A 183 -14.09 6.77 0.40
C GLY A 183 -12.56 6.62 0.32
N ARG A 184 -11.87 7.76 0.21
CA ARG A 184 -10.43 7.81 -0.02
C ARG A 184 -9.62 7.43 1.22
N GLY A 185 -8.38 6.98 0.97
CA GLY A 185 -7.44 6.65 2.03
C GLY A 185 -7.97 5.54 2.93
N ASN A 186 -7.90 5.74 4.23
CA ASN A 186 -8.28 4.77 5.26
C ASN A 186 -9.75 4.85 5.73
N LEU A 187 -10.62 5.54 5.02
CA LEU A 187 -12.03 5.69 5.43
C LEU A 187 -12.79 4.35 5.50
N GLY A 188 -12.33 3.32 4.80
CA GLY A 188 -12.89 1.97 4.89
C GLY A 188 -12.46 1.17 6.12
N ASP A 189 -11.50 1.64 6.92
CA ASP A 189 -11.01 0.90 8.11
C ASP A 189 -12.09 0.84 9.21
N ALA A 190 -12.72 1.97 9.51
CA ALA A 190 -13.73 2.06 10.56
C ALA A 190 -14.94 1.13 10.34
N PRO A 191 -15.54 1.04 9.14
CA PRO A 191 -16.58 0.08 8.83
C PRO A 191 -16.19 -1.38 9.07
N PHE A 192 -14.91 -1.74 8.88
CA PHE A 192 -14.45 -3.09 9.19
C PHE A 192 -14.33 -3.33 10.71
N TYR A 193 -13.56 -2.51 11.43
CA TYR A 193 -13.36 -2.80 12.86
C TYR A 193 -14.60 -2.53 13.74
N SER A 194 -15.58 -1.79 13.25
CA SER A 194 -16.90 -1.69 13.89
C SER A 194 -17.78 -2.93 13.69
N GLY A 195 -17.41 -3.83 12.77
CA GLY A 195 -18.21 -4.99 12.41
C GLY A 195 -19.28 -4.72 11.36
N GLU A 196 -19.38 -3.51 10.81
CA GLU A 196 -20.31 -3.18 9.73
C GLU A 196 -19.95 -3.93 8.44
N CYS A 197 -18.65 -3.94 8.07
CA CYS A 197 -18.14 -4.71 6.95
C CYS A 197 -17.48 -6.01 7.44
N ALA A 198 -17.82 -7.14 6.81
CA ALA A 198 -17.34 -8.44 7.21
C ALA A 198 -15.95 -8.80 6.64
N MET A 199 -15.58 -8.24 5.49
CA MET A 199 -14.28 -8.41 4.84
C MET A 199 -13.72 -7.05 4.42
N ALA A 200 -12.40 -6.92 4.42
CA ALA A 200 -11.70 -5.73 3.95
C ALA A 200 -10.35 -6.06 3.32
N THR A 201 -10.06 -5.47 2.16
CA THR A 201 -8.69 -5.38 1.66
C THR A 201 -8.09 -4.05 2.12
N ALA A 202 -7.01 -4.11 2.89
CA ALA A 202 -6.48 -2.94 3.59
C ALA A 202 -4.97 -3.04 3.85
N SER A 203 -4.41 -2.02 4.46
CA SER A 203 -3.03 -2.01 4.92
C SER A 203 -2.82 -2.92 6.14
N SER A 204 -1.68 -3.58 6.21
CA SER A 204 -1.25 -4.29 7.42
C SER A 204 -1.13 -3.36 8.64
N SER A 205 -0.94 -2.05 8.44
CA SER A 205 -0.92 -1.06 9.52
C SER A 205 -2.26 -0.88 10.22
N THR A 206 -3.38 -1.26 9.59
CA THR A 206 -4.72 -1.23 10.19
C THR A 206 -4.88 -2.23 11.35
N TYR A 207 -3.99 -3.23 11.45
CA TYR A 207 -4.03 -4.27 12.49
C TYR A 207 -4.16 -3.71 13.91
N ALA A 208 -3.36 -2.71 14.27
CA ALA A 208 -3.41 -2.13 15.62
C ALA A 208 -4.77 -1.50 15.94
N SER A 209 -5.37 -0.82 14.96
CA SER A 209 -6.70 -0.23 15.08
C SER A 209 -7.79 -1.30 15.19
N ILE A 210 -7.69 -2.36 14.40
CA ILE A 210 -8.62 -3.50 14.47
C ILE A 210 -8.52 -4.15 15.85
N LYS A 211 -7.30 -4.50 16.30
CA LYS A 211 -7.07 -5.13 17.60
C LYS A 211 -7.60 -4.30 18.77
N LYS A 212 -7.52 -2.97 18.67
CA LYS A 212 -8.03 -2.06 19.71
C LYS A 212 -9.54 -1.94 19.73
N ASN A 213 -10.18 -1.90 18.56
CA ASN A 213 -11.57 -1.46 18.43
C ASN A 213 -12.56 -2.59 18.10
N ALA A 214 -12.12 -3.66 17.44
CA ALA A 214 -13.01 -4.77 17.09
C ALA A 214 -13.52 -5.51 18.35
N LYS A 215 -14.80 -5.84 18.33
CA LYS A 215 -15.47 -6.64 19.37
C LYS A 215 -15.81 -8.05 18.87
N PHE A 216 -15.07 -8.51 17.85
CA PHE A 216 -15.23 -9.80 17.21
C PHE A 216 -13.85 -10.42 16.92
N GLU A 217 -13.80 -11.72 16.76
CA GLU A 217 -12.61 -12.43 16.31
C GLU A 217 -12.37 -12.16 14.82
N PHE A 218 -11.14 -11.83 14.46
CA PHE A 218 -10.76 -11.57 13.06
C PHE A 218 -9.58 -12.39 12.60
N GLY A 219 -9.48 -12.59 11.31
CA GLY A 219 -8.35 -13.21 10.65
C GLY A 219 -7.68 -12.29 9.64
N ILE A 220 -6.45 -12.64 9.29
CA ILE A 220 -5.65 -11.96 8.27
C ILE A 220 -5.20 -13.02 7.26
N ALA A 221 -5.28 -12.67 5.98
CA ALA A 221 -4.85 -13.52 4.88
C ALA A 221 -4.12 -12.66 3.82
N PRO A 222 -3.39 -13.29 2.88
CA PRO A 222 -2.93 -12.61 1.67
C PRO A 222 -4.11 -12.03 0.86
N LEU A 223 -3.81 -11.07 -0.02
CA LEU A 223 -4.81 -10.56 -0.96
C LEU A 223 -5.38 -11.67 -1.85
N PRO A 224 -6.65 -11.57 -2.25
CA PRO A 224 -7.21 -12.47 -3.25
C PRO A 224 -6.56 -12.30 -4.62
N TYR A 225 -6.53 -13.38 -5.39
CA TYR A 225 -5.99 -13.37 -6.76
C TYR A 225 -6.94 -14.06 -7.75
N TYR A 226 -6.67 -13.92 -9.04
CA TYR A 226 -7.36 -14.66 -10.10
C TYR A 226 -6.55 -15.93 -10.43
N PRO A 227 -7.09 -17.14 -10.18
CA PRO A 227 -6.35 -18.39 -10.33
C PRO A 227 -6.06 -18.77 -11.79
N ASP A 228 -6.78 -18.18 -12.74
CA ASP A 228 -6.61 -18.35 -14.17
C ASP A 228 -5.51 -17.46 -14.77
N VAL A 229 -4.90 -16.57 -13.98
CA VAL A 229 -3.79 -15.74 -14.41
C VAL A 229 -2.47 -16.45 -14.13
N PRO A 230 -1.67 -16.78 -15.15
CA PRO A 230 -0.41 -17.51 -14.96
C PRO A 230 0.59 -16.77 -14.07
N GLY A 231 1.29 -17.51 -13.22
CA GLY A 231 2.32 -16.97 -12.35
C GLY A 231 1.81 -16.20 -11.12
N THR A 232 0.51 -16.30 -10.80
CA THR A 232 -0.07 -15.69 -9.59
C THR A 232 -0.20 -16.70 -8.45
N PRO A 233 -0.21 -16.25 -7.20
CA PRO A 233 0.14 -14.90 -6.72
C PRO A 233 1.65 -14.67 -6.62
N GLN A 234 2.07 -13.40 -6.71
CA GLN A 234 3.45 -12.96 -6.46
C GLN A 234 3.54 -12.17 -5.14
N ASN A 235 4.35 -11.11 -5.11
CA ASN A 235 4.45 -10.21 -3.96
C ASN A 235 3.62 -8.94 -4.17
N THR A 236 3.19 -8.32 -3.07
CA THR A 236 2.58 -6.99 -3.09
C THR A 236 3.65 -5.89 -3.10
N VAL A 237 3.27 -4.65 -3.38
CA VAL A 237 4.15 -3.50 -3.18
C VAL A 237 4.18 -3.08 -1.72
N ILE A 238 5.28 -2.50 -1.29
CA ILE A 238 5.36 -1.88 0.03
C ILE A 238 4.50 -0.61 0.07
N GLY A 239 3.98 -0.30 1.27
CA GLY A 239 3.49 1.01 1.66
C GLY A 239 4.36 1.58 2.75
N GLY A 240 3.99 2.76 3.25
CA GLY A 240 4.67 3.40 4.37
C GLY A 240 5.33 4.71 4.00
N ALA A 241 6.39 5.07 4.72
CA ALA A 241 7.06 6.34 4.55
C ALA A 241 8.57 6.25 4.80
N SER A 242 9.29 7.22 4.28
CA SER A 242 10.70 7.45 4.59
C SER A 242 10.95 8.91 4.97
N LEU A 243 12.07 9.15 5.64
CA LEU A 243 12.51 10.46 6.10
C LEU A 243 13.61 10.96 5.15
N TRP A 244 13.32 12.07 4.48
CA TRP A 244 14.20 12.71 3.52
C TRP A 244 14.89 13.90 4.15
N VAL A 245 16.21 13.91 4.16
CA VAL A 245 16.99 15.07 4.60
C VAL A 245 17.05 16.07 3.45
N MET A 246 16.62 17.31 3.73
CA MET A 246 16.61 18.36 2.72
C MET A 246 17.97 19.04 2.63
N SER A 247 18.41 19.31 1.40
CA SER A 247 19.66 20.03 1.14
C SER A 247 19.56 21.53 1.45
N GLY A 248 20.68 22.24 1.34
CA GLY A 248 20.73 23.70 1.50
C GLY A 248 20.67 24.19 2.95
N LYS A 249 20.93 23.32 3.92
CA LYS A 249 21.05 23.68 5.33
C LYS A 249 22.48 24.04 5.72
N LYS A 250 22.65 24.76 6.83
CA LYS A 250 23.97 25.07 7.38
C LYS A 250 24.63 23.80 7.93
N ALA A 251 25.96 23.75 7.93
CA ALA A 251 26.69 22.58 8.40
C ALA A 251 26.31 22.10 9.84
N PRO A 252 26.04 22.98 10.83
CA PRO A 252 25.57 22.53 12.13
C PRO A 252 24.22 21.82 12.14
N ASP A 253 23.36 22.13 11.16
CA ASP A 253 22.00 21.54 11.08
C ASP A 253 22.02 20.08 10.61
N TYR A 254 23.18 19.59 10.15
CA TYR A 254 23.37 18.21 9.71
C TYR A 254 24.01 17.31 10.77
N LYS A 255 24.31 17.85 11.94
CA LYS A 255 24.82 17.10 13.10
C LYS A 255 23.68 16.58 13.97
#